data_215edf42d2bf1a6ce90c797df0370225
#
_entry.id   215edf42d2bf1a6ce90c797df0370225
#
_cell.length_a   1.000
_cell.length_b   1.000
_cell.length_c   1.000
_cell.angle_alpha   90.00
_cell.angle_beta   90.00
_cell.angle_gamma   90.00
#
_symmetry.space_group_name_H-M   'P 1'
#
loop_
_entity.id
_entity.type
_entity.pdbx_description
1 polymer ?
#
loop_
_entity_poly.entity_id
_entity_poly.type
_entity_poly.pdbx_seq_one_letter_code
_entity_poly.pdbx_strand_id
1 'polypeptide(L)'
;YALGLLFIIPLGDLYKRKNIIVINFLLLSVATCSIAMSVNVFYILLASLVTGICSVMPQIFIPIAAQFSLPQNKARNVGMMVSGLLTGILGSRVISGFVGEYWGWRTMYYIAAVIMLLCIFVVVRVLPDMPLNFKGTYKGLMKSLFTLYRDNSTIRLVSARAGLCFGSFLALWACLAFKLSGEPFYAGNN
;
A
#
# COMPACT_ATOMS: atom_id res chain seq x y z
N TYR A 1 -2.42 -2.72 8.11
CA TYR A 1 -2.72 -2.75 6.68
C TYR A 1 -4.18 -3.17 6.42
N ALA A 2 -4.65 -4.32 6.94
CA ALA A 2 -6.03 -4.79 6.74
C ALA A 2 -7.10 -3.77 7.18
N LEU A 3 -6.89 -3.10 8.32
CA LEU A 3 -7.77 -2.01 8.75
C LEU A 3 -7.80 -0.85 7.74
N GLY A 4 -6.64 -0.50 7.18
CA GLY A 4 -6.56 0.51 6.13
C GLY A 4 -7.35 0.13 4.88
N LEU A 5 -7.24 -1.13 4.42
CA LEU A 5 -8.03 -1.64 3.31
C LEU A 5 -9.53 -1.56 3.58
N LEU A 6 -9.96 -1.90 4.78
CA LEU A 6 -11.37 -1.92 5.15
C LEU A 6 -11.96 -0.52 5.30
N PHE A 7 -11.21 0.43 5.88
CA PHE A 7 -11.74 1.74 6.25
C PHE A 7 -11.33 2.87 5.29
N ILE A 8 -10.10 2.87 4.77
CA ILE A 8 -9.60 3.97 3.92
C ILE A 8 -10.04 3.80 2.46
N ILE A 9 -9.99 2.59 1.91
CA ILE A 9 -10.35 2.39 0.49
C ILE A 9 -11.80 2.82 0.18
N PRO A 10 -12.80 2.46 0.98
CA PRO A 10 -14.17 2.91 0.73
C PRO A 10 -14.36 4.43 0.79
N LEU A 11 -13.53 5.15 1.55
CA LEU A 11 -13.56 6.62 1.56
C LEU A 11 -13.26 7.20 0.17
N GLY A 12 -12.46 6.50 -0.66
CA GLY A 12 -12.17 6.89 -2.03
C GLY A 12 -13.39 6.92 -2.97
N ASP A 13 -14.50 6.30 -2.58
CA ASP A 13 -15.74 6.36 -3.33
C ASP A 13 -16.68 7.49 -2.85
N LEU A 14 -16.52 7.95 -1.59
CA LEU A 14 -17.30 9.02 -0.98
C LEU A 14 -16.70 10.41 -1.15
N TYR A 15 -15.40 10.50 -1.17
CA TYR A 15 -14.67 11.76 -1.26
C TYR A 15 -13.81 11.80 -2.52
N LYS A 16 -13.35 12.99 -2.91
CA LYS A 16 -12.43 13.15 -4.03
C LYS A 16 -11.17 12.31 -3.80
N ARG A 17 -10.98 11.30 -4.62
CA ARG A 17 -9.84 10.36 -4.53
C ARG A 17 -8.50 11.06 -4.43
N LYS A 18 -8.32 12.15 -5.19
CA LYS A 18 -7.11 12.99 -5.14
C LYS A 18 -6.80 13.48 -3.74
N ASN A 19 -7.80 14.02 -3.02
CA ASN A 19 -7.61 14.54 -1.67
C ASN A 19 -7.24 13.42 -0.68
N ILE A 20 -7.89 12.26 -0.79
CA ILE A 20 -7.58 11.10 0.06
C ILE A 20 -6.15 10.63 -0.16
N ILE A 21 -5.72 10.55 -1.42
CA ILE A 21 -4.34 10.15 -1.76
C ILE A 21 -3.34 11.14 -1.18
N VAL A 22 -3.57 12.44 -1.33
CA VAL A 22 -2.67 13.48 -0.82
C VAL A 22 -2.59 13.45 0.71
N ILE A 23 -3.73 13.39 1.39
CA ILE A 23 -3.78 13.30 2.87
C ILE A 23 -3.07 12.04 3.34
N ASN A 24 -3.28 10.92 2.66
CA ASN A 24 -2.68 9.65 3.03
C ASN A 24 -1.16 9.64 2.84
N PHE A 25 -0.65 10.16 1.73
CA PHE A 25 0.80 10.32 1.53
C PHE A 25 1.42 11.29 2.53
N LEU A 26 0.70 12.35 2.92
CA LEU A 26 1.16 13.26 3.95
C LEU A 26 1.28 12.54 5.31
N LEU A 27 0.25 11.78 5.70
CA LEU A 27 0.27 10.98 6.93
C LEU A 27 1.40 9.94 6.90
N LEU A 28 1.61 9.27 5.77
CA LEU A 28 2.72 8.34 5.58
C LEU A 28 4.08 9.04 5.74
N SER A 29 4.27 10.21 5.12
CA SER A 29 5.51 10.97 5.23
C SER A 29 5.79 11.37 6.68
N VAL A 30 4.78 11.87 7.39
CA VAL A 30 4.90 12.24 8.81
C VAL A 30 5.19 11.01 9.68
N ALA A 31 4.48 9.90 9.46
CA ALA A 31 4.67 8.66 10.22
C ALA A 31 6.07 8.07 10.01
N THR A 32 6.54 7.99 8.76
CA THR A 32 7.89 7.49 8.45
C THR A 32 8.98 8.41 9.00
N CYS A 33 8.80 9.72 8.94
CA CYS A 33 9.72 10.67 9.54
C CYS A 33 9.76 10.53 11.08
N SER A 34 8.59 10.32 11.71
CA SER A 34 8.49 10.07 13.15
C SER A 34 9.23 8.80 13.57
N ILE A 35 9.16 7.72 12.76
CA ILE A 35 9.94 6.49 13.01
C ILE A 35 11.44 6.79 12.98
N ALA A 36 11.91 7.56 11.98
CA ALA A 36 13.32 7.88 11.81
C ALA A 36 13.88 8.70 12.99
N MET A 37 13.08 9.63 13.54
CA MET A 37 13.49 10.52 14.64
C MET A 37 13.33 9.88 16.02
N SER A 38 12.53 8.83 16.13
CA SER A 38 12.14 8.28 17.43
C SER A 38 13.24 7.41 18.04
N VAL A 39 13.43 7.55 19.36
CA VAL A 39 14.31 6.70 20.17
C VAL A 39 13.50 5.72 21.02
N ASN A 40 12.25 6.07 21.32
CA ASN A 40 11.38 5.28 22.17
C ASN A 40 10.61 4.24 21.34
N VAL A 41 10.72 2.97 21.73
CA VAL A 41 10.07 1.82 21.07
C VAL A 41 8.55 1.99 20.97
N PHE A 42 7.91 2.56 21.97
CA PHE A 42 6.46 2.78 21.96
C PHE A 42 6.02 3.71 20.82
N TYR A 43 6.72 4.82 20.62
CA TYR A 43 6.43 5.73 19.51
C TYR A 43 6.72 5.11 18.16
N ILE A 44 7.77 4.30 18.04
CA ILE A 44 8.08 3.54 16.80
C ILE A 44 6.93 2.59 16.48
N LEU A 45 6.41 1.84 17.46
CA LEU A 45 5.29 0.91 17.26
C LEU A 45 4.01 1.65 16.83
N LEU A 46 3.71 2.77 17.46
CA LEU A 46 2.53 3.57 17.13
C LEU A 46 2.63 4.19 15.73
N ALA A 47 3.78 4.74 15.37
CA ALA A 47 4.03 5.27 14.03
C ALA A 47 4.03 4.16 12.97
N SER A 48 4.53 2.96 13.29
CA SER A 48 4.47 1.78 12.41
C SER A 48 3.03 1.30 12.19
N LEU A 49 2.18 1.37 13.21
CA LEU A 49 0.75 1.07 13.08
C LEU A 49 0.09 2.05 12.09
N VAL A 50 0.34 3.35 12.25
CA VAL A 50 -0.18 4.38 11.33
C VAL A 50 0.33 4.15 9.92
N THR A 51 1.63 3.91 9.76
CA THR A 51 2.24 3.57 8.46
C THR A 51 1.56 2.36 7.83
N GLY A 52 1.33 1.29 8.59
CA GLY A 52 0.64 0.10 8.11
C GLY A 52 -0.80 0.37 7.65
N ILE A 53 -1.56 1.19 8.39
CA ILE A 53 -2.93 1.57 8.03
C ILE A 53 -2.92 2.43 6.75
N CYS A 54 -1.98 3.34 6.60
CA CYS A 54 -1.90 4.26 5.48
C CYS A 54 -1.25 3.65 4.21
N SER A 55 -0.60 2.50 4.28
CA SER A 55 0.09 1.85 3.15
C SER A 55 -0.84 1.19 2.12
N VAL A 56 -2.06 1.71 1.95
CA VAL A 56 -3.09 1.12 1.07
C VAL A 56 -3.20 1.77 -0.30
N MET A 57 -2.36 2.76 -0.59
CA MET A 57 -2.43 3.56 -1.82
C MET A 57 -2.38 2.75 -3.13
N PRO A 58 -1.54 1.71 -3.29
CA PRO A 58 -1.53 0.92 -4.52
C PRO A 58 -2.89 0.37 -4.89
N GLN A 59 -3.72 0.02 -3.90
CA GLN A 59 -5.06 -0.51 -4.10
C GLN A 59 -6.06 0.53 -4.62
N ILE A 60 -5.77 1.82 -4.46
CA ILE A 60 -6.58 2.91 -5.02
C ILE A 60 -6.13 3.23 -6.46
N PHE A 61 -4.82 3.18 -6.75
CA PHE A 61 -4.30 3.50 -8.07
C PHE A 61 -4.66 2.46 -9.14
N ILE A 62 -4.69 1.17 -8.80
CA ILE A 62 -5.02 0.11 -9.76
C ILE A 62 -6.44 0.28 -10.35
N PRO A 63 -7.51 0.46 -9.55
CA PRO A 63 -8.83 0.76 -10.07
C PRO A 63 -8.92 2.06 -10.86
N ILE A 64 -8.18 3.11 -10.45
CA ILE A 64 -8.11 4.37 -11.19
C ILE A 64 -7.54 4.12 -12.59
N ALA A 65 -6.42 3.42 -12.71
CA ALA A 65 -5.83 3.08 -13.99
C ALA A 65 -6.79 2.26 -14.85
N ALA A 66 -7.53 1.32 -14.27
CA ALA A 66 -8.54 0.53 -14.97
C ALA A 66 -9.73 1.37 -15.45
N GLN A 67 -10.14 2.38 -14.69
CA GLN A 67 -11.30 3.24 -14.99
C GLN A 67 -10.98 4.27 -16.09
N PHE A 68 -9.78 4.84 -16.07
CA PHE A 68 -9.36 5.88 -17.03
C PHE A 68 -8.65 5.34 -18.27
N SER A 69 -8.49 4.05 -18.38
CA SER A 69 -7.90 3.42 -19.55
C SER A 69 -8.95 3.15 -20.63
N LEU A 70 -8.60 3.40 -21.89
CA LEU A 70 -9.39 2.94 -23.03
C LEU A 70 -9.55 1.42 -22.99
N PRO A 71 -10.71 0.85 -23.39
CA PRO A 71 -10.96 -0.59 -23.33
C PRO A 71 -9.84 -1.44 -23.92
N GLN A 72 -9.25 -0.99 -25.02
CA GLN A 72 -8.17 -1.66 -25.73
C GLN A 72 -6.85 -1.72 -24.94
N ASN A 73 -6.57 -0.70 -24.10
CA ASN A 73 -5.32 -0.57 -23.35
C ASN A 73 -5.48 -0.88 -21.85
N LYS A 74 -6.69 -1.20 -21.41
CA LYS A 74 -7.01 -1.40 -19.98
C LYS A 74 -6.15 -2.49 -19.35
N ALA A 75 -6.06 -3.66 -19.98
CA ALA A 75 -5.26 -4.76 -19.47
C ALA A 75 -3.77 -4.42 -19.42
N ARG A 76 -3.25 -3.74 -20.44
CA ARG A 76 -1.86 -3.29 -20.50
C ARG A 76 -1.54 -2.30 -19.38
N ASN A 77 -2.37 -1.28 -19.19
CA ASN A 77 -2.14 -0.23 -18.18
C ASN A 77 -2.22 -0.79 -16.76
N VAL A 78 -3.20 -1.64 -16.48
CA VAL A 78 -3.30 -2.35 -15.19
C VAL A 78 -2.10 -3.26 -14.98
N GLY A 79 -1.68 -4.00 -16.02
CA GLY A 79 -0.48 -4.85 -15.96
C GLY A 79 0.79 -4.06 -15.66
N MET A 80 0.98 -2.89 -16.27
CA MET A 80 2.11 -1.99 -15.96
C MET A 80 2.10 -1.51 -14.50
N MET A 81 0.91 -1.16 -13.97
CA MET A 81 0.78 -0.75 -12.56
C MET A 81 1.15 -1.87 -11.60
N VAL A 82 0.66 -3.09 -11.86
CA VAL A 82 0.97 -4.27 -11.03
C VAL A 82 2.45 -4.64 -11.13
N SER A 83 3.04 -4.58 -12.33
CA SER A 83 4.48 -4.80 -12.52
C SER A 83 5.32 -3.79 -11.76
N GLY A 84 4.93 -2.49 -11.81
CA GLY A 84 5.59 -1.45 -11.04
C GLY A 84 5.49 -1.69 -9.52
N LEU A 85 4.31 -2.14 -9.05
CA LEU A 85 4.10 -2.51 -7.64
C LEU A 85 5.05 -3.66 -7.21
N LEU A 86 5.12 -4.73 -7.99
CA LEU A 86 5.98 -5.88 -7.69
C LEU A 86 7.46 -5.51 -7.74
N THR A 87 7.87 -4.75 -8.75
CA THR A 87 9.24 -4.23 -8.86
C THR A 87 9.59 -3.34 -7.67
N GLY A 88 8.66 -2.49 -7.22
CA GLY A 88 8.85 -1.67 -6.03
C GLY A 88 9.00 -2.50 -4.75
N ILE A 89 8.20 -3.55 -4.58
CA ILE A 89 8.30 -4.46 -3.42
C ILE A 89 9.66 -5.16 -3.38
N LEU A 90 10.13 -5.68 -4.51
CA LEU A 90 11.42 -6.37 -4.60
C LEU A 90 12.60 -5.39 -4.49
N GLY A 91 12.55 -4.30 -5.27
CA GLY A 91 13.61 -3.28 -5.29
C GLY A 91 13.79 -2.58 -3.95
N SER A 92 12.71 -2.29 -3.23
CA SER A 92 12.80 -1.65 -1.91
C SER A 92 13.59 -2.48 -0.90
N ARG A 93 13.52 -3.81 -0.96
CA ARG A 93 14.29 -4.70 -0.07
C ARG A 93 15.79 -4.61 -0.32
N VAL A 94 16.18 -4.62 -1.61
CA VAL A 94 17.59 -4.48 -1.99
C VAL A 94 18.12 -3.11 -1.59
N ILE A 95 17.36 -2.05 -1.92
CA ILE A 95 17.75 -0.67 -1.59
C ILE A 95 17.82 -0.48 -0.07
N SER A 96 16.84 -0.98 0.69
CA SER A 96 16.82 -0.82 2.14
C SER A 96 17.95 -1.59 2.83
N GLY A 97 18.32 -2.77 2.31
CA GLY A 97 19.48 -3.53 2.79
C GLY A 97 20.77 -2.72 2.59
N PHE A 98 21.00 -2.25 1.38
CA PHE A 98 22.17 -1.44 1.04
C PHE A 98 22.25 -0.13 1.83
N VAL A 99 21.16 0.64 1.88
CA VAL A 99 21.11 1.90 2.64
C VAL A 99 21.28 1.64 4.14
N GLY A 100 20.68 0.56 4.65
CA GLY A 100 20.78 0.20 6.06
C GLY A 100 22.20 -0.16 6.49
N GLU A 101 22.96 -0.82 5.62
CA GLU A 101 24.35 -1.20 5.87
C GLU A 101 25.29 0.01 5.88
N TYR A 102 25.19 0.92 4.89
CA TYR A 102 26.13 2.05 4.75
C TYR A 102 25.74 3.29 5.54
N TRP A 103 24.46 3.59 5.70
CA TRP A 103 23.97 4.84 6.34
C TRP A 103 23.03 4.63 7.52
N GLY A 104 22.81 3.37 7.88
CA GLY A 104 21.92 3.01 8.98
C GLY A 104 20.43 3.01 8.60
N TRP A 105 19.66 2.22 9.33
CA TRP A 105 18.23 1.97 9.03
C TRP A 105 17.35 3.22 9.08
N ARG A 106 17.69 4.23 9.89
CA ARG A 106 16.94 5.49 9.98
C ARG A 106 16.94 6.29 8.68
N THR A 107 18.06 6.25 7.96
CA THR A 107 18.21 6.94 6.67
C THR A 107 17.21 6.46 5.64
N MET A 108 16.88 5.17 5.64
CA MET A 108 15.87 4.63 4.75
C MET A 108 14.48 5.24 4.98
N TYR A 109 14.11 5.50 6.23
CA TYR A 109 12.83 6.15 6.56
C TYR A 109 12.79 7.61 6.14
N TYR A 110 13.90 8.35 6.23
CA TYR A 110 13.99 9.72 5.69
C TYR A 110 13.86 9.72 4.17
N ILE A 111 14.53 8.82 3.47
CA ILE A 111 14.40 8.66 2.02
C ILE A 111 12.94 8.36 1.65
N ALA A 112 12.30 7.44 2.36
CA ALA A 112 10.90 7.12 2.14
C ALA A 112 9.99 8.34 2.34
N ALA A 113 10.20 9.15 3.40
CA ALA A 113 9.43 10.35 3.64
C ALA A 113 9.57 11.37 2.50
N VAL A 114 10.79 11.58 2.00
CA VAL A 114 11.05 12.48 0.86
C VAL A 114 10.36 11.96 -0.40
N ILE A 115 10.45 10.66 -0.69
CA ILE A 115 9.76 10.05 -1.85
C ILE A 115 8.25 10.26 -1.75
N MET A 116 7.63 10.11 -0.56
CA MET A 116 6.20 10.36 -0.37
C MET A 116 5.82 11.81 -0.66
N LEU A 117 6.65 12.79 -0.26
CA LEU A 117 6.43 14.21 -0.57
C LEU A 117 6.54 14.47 -2.09
N LEU A 118 7.51 13.86 -2.77
CA LEU A 118 7.60 13.94 -4.23
C LEU A 118 6.39 13.31 -4.90
N CYS A 119 5.89 12.18 -4.40
CA CYS A 119 4.67 11.55 -4.89
C CYS A 119 3.45 12.47 -4.73
N ILE A 120 3.33 13.22 -3.63
CA ILE A 120 2.26 14.21 -3.46
C ILE A 120 2.32 15.25 -4.60
N PHE A 121 3.50 15.79 -4.87
CA PHE A 121 3.68 16.77 -5.94
C PHE A 121 3.25 16.21 -7.29
N VAL A 122 3.66 15.00 -7.62
CA VAL A 122 3.27 14.31 -8.87
C VAL A 122 1.75 14.09 -8.92
N VAL A 123 1.15 13.60 -7.84
CA VAL A 123 -0.30 13.33 -7.76
C VAL A 123 -1.10 14.62 -7.97
N VAL A 124 -0.69 15.71 -7.33
CA VAL A 124 -1.37 17.00 -7.44
C VAL A 124 -1.31 17.55 -8.89
N ARG A 125 -0.20 17.31 -9.59
CA ARG A 125 0.01 17.81 -10.96
C ARG A 125 -0.61 16.91 -12.03
N VAL A 126 -0.56 15.59 -11.86
CA VAL A 126 -0.90 14.62 -12.92
C VAL A 126 -2.30 14.05 -12.76
N LEU A 127 -2.77 13.86 -11.51
CA LEU A 127 -4.05 13.19 -11.28
C LEU A 127 -5.21 14.18 -11.54
N PRO A 128 -6.12 13.89 -12.51
CA PRO A 128 -7.28 14.72 -12.77
C PRO A 128 -8.28 14.61 -11.60
N ASP A 129 -9.17 15.62 -11.50
CA ASP A 129 -10.29 15.55 -10.60
C ASP A 129 -11.29 14.49 -11.09
N MET A 130 -11.66 13.58 -10.21
CA MET A 130 -12.53 12.46 -10.51
C MET A 130 -13.91 12.69 -9.89
N PRO A 131 -15.00 12.33 -10.60
CA PRO A 131 -16.34 12.37 -10.03
C PRO A 131 -16.45 11.39 -8.87
N LEU A 132 -17.34 11.71 -7.94
CA LEU A 132 -17.68 10.83 -6.81
C LEU A 132 -18.44 9.61 -7.34
N ASN A 133 -18.01 8.42 -6.94
CA ASN A 133 -18.65 7.18 -7.38
C ASN A 133 -19.91 6.83 -6.59
N PHE A 134 -19.99 7.30 -5.35
CA PHE A 134 -21.09 6.97 -4.45
C PHE A 134 -21.69 8.25 -3.83
N LYS A 135 -23.03 8.37 -3.93
CA LYS A 135 -23.78 9.45 -3.28
C LYS A 135 -24.54 8.86 -2.10
N GLY A 136 -23.97 8.96 -0.91
CA GLY A 136 -24.59 8.42 0.30
C GLY A 136 -23.72 8.59 1.54
N THR A 137 -24.09 7.94 2.62
CA THR A 137 -23.34 7.95 3.88
C THR A 137 -22.32 6.81 3.93
N TYR A 138 -21.26 6.99 4.74
CA TYR A 138 -20.26 5.95 4.94
C TYR A 138 -20.86 4.63 5.45
N LYS A 139 -21.85 4.70 6.35
CA LYS A 139 -22.57 3.51 6.83
C LYS A 139 -23.33 2.81 5.69
N GLY A 140 -23.95 3.59 4.79
CA GLY A 140 -24.62 3.05 3.60
C GLY A 140 -23.65 2.33 2.67
N LEU A 141 -22.48 2.92 2.45
CA LEU A 141 -21.41 2.31 1.63
C LEU A 141 -20.91 0.99 2.25
N MET A 142 -20.59 0.97 3.54
CA MET A 142 -20.18 -0.25 4.23
C MET A 142 -21.25 -1.35 4.20
N LYS A 143 -22.51 -0.96 4.38
CA LYS A 143 -23.65 -1.91 4.25
C LYS A 143 -23.74 -2.47 2.83
N SER A 144 -23.58 -1.63 1.80
CA SER A 144 -23.62 -2.09 0.41
C SER A 144 -22.50 -3.06 0.06
N LEU A 145 -21.28 -2.83 0.58
CA LEU A 145 -20.13 -3.75 0.42
C LEU A 145 -20.42 -5.11 1.08
N PHE A 146 -20.95 -5.09 2.30
CA PHE A 146 -21.33 -6.32 2.99
C PHE A 146 -22.44 -7.08 2.27
N THR A 147 -23.48 -6.38 1.80
CA THR A 147 -24.56 -6.97 1.01
C THR A 147 -24.05 -7.57 -0.28
N LEU A 148 -23.19 -6.83 -1.01
CA LEU A 148 -22.56 -7.31 -2.24
C LEU A 148 -21.75 -8.60 -2.04
N TYR A 149 -20.95 -8.65 -0.98
CA TYR A 149 -20.18 -9.83 -0.61
C TYR A 149 -21.08 -11.02 -0.25
N ARG A 150 -22.15 -10.77 0.53
CA ARG A 150 -23.10 -11.78 0.97
C ARG A 150 -23.90 -12.38 -0.20
N ASP A 151 -24.39 -11.51 -1.08
CA ASP A 151 -25.36 -11.92 -2.10
C ASP A 151 -24.66 -12.46 -3.38
N ASN A 152 -23.37 -12.16 -3.56
CA ASN A 152 -22.65 -12.57 -4.78
C ASN A 152 -21.62 -13.68 -4.49
N SER A 153 -21.98 -14.91 -4.89
CA SER A 153 -21.11 -16.09 -4.73
C SER A 153 -19.78 -15.95 -5.48
N THR A 154 -19.79 -15.33 -6.67
CA THR A 154 -18.58 -15.12 -7.47
C THR A 154 -17.58 -14.22 -6.76
N ILE A 155 -18.04 -13.15 -6.13
CA ILE A 155 -17.18 -12.24 -5.35
C ILE A 155 -16.55 -12.99 -4.18
N ARG A 156 -17.31 -13.79 -3.45
CA ARG A 156 -16.78 -14.61 -2.34
C ARG A 156 -15.69 -15.57 -2.81
N LEU A 157 -15.93 -16.27 -3.93
CA LEU A 157 -14.98 -17.23 -4.47
C LEU A 157 -13.69 -16.54 -4.93
N VAL A 158 -13.81 -15.44 -5.68
CA VAL A 158 -12.65 -14.68 -6.17
C VAL A 158 -11.86 -14.09 -5.01
N SER A 159 -12.54 -13.53 -4.00
CA SER A 159 -11.89 -12.99 -2.80
C SER A 159 -11.16 -14.08 -2.00
N ALA A 160 -11.76 -15.25 -1.84
CA ALA A 160 -11.12 -16.38 -1.17
C ALA A 160 -9.86 -16.86 -1.91
N ARG A 161 -9.95 -17.01 -3.24
CA ARG A 161 -8.80 -17.38 -4.07
C ARG A 161 -7.67 -16.35 -4.00
N ALA A 162 -8.00 -15.06 -4.12
CA ALA A 162 -7.02 -13.98 -4.01
C ALA A 162 -6.37 -13.95 -2.62
N GLY A 163 -7.16 -14.15 -1.55
CA GLY A 163 -6.66 -14.22 -0.18
C GLY A 163 -5.70 -15.37 0.04
N LEU A 164 -6.02 -16.57 -0.46
CA LEU A 164 -5.14 -17.74 -0.37
C LEU A 164 -3.83 -17.53 -1.14
N CYS A 165 -3.91 -17.02 -2.38
CA CYS A 165 -2.72 -16.74 -3.18
C CYS A 165 -1.80 -15.71 -2.51
N PHE A 166 -2.37 -14.62 -2.01
CA PHE A 166 -1.60 -13.58 -1.35
C PHE A 166 -1.06 -14.03 0.01
N GLY A 167 -1.83 -14.82 0.76
CA GLY A 167 -1.39 -15.44 2.01
C GLY A 167 -0.23 -16.41 1.81
N SER A 168 -0.28 -17.25 0.77
CA SER A 168 0.82 -18.15 0.41
C SER A 168 2.09 -17.38 0.02
N PHE A 169 1.94 -16.29 -0.74
CA PHE A 169 3.05 -15.41 -1.09
C PHE A 169 3.71 -14.78 0.16
N LEU A 170 2.92 -14.26 1.09
CA LEU A 170 3.44 -13.69 2.33
C LEU A 170 4.09 -14.75 3.23
N ALA A 171 3.51 -15.94 3.33
CA ALA A 171 4.08 -17.06 4.09
C ALA A 171 5.44 -17.47 3.52
N LEU A 172 5.56 -17.58 2.19
CA LEU A 172 6.84 -17.87 1.51
C LEU A 172 7.92 -16.85 1.91
N TRP A 173 7.58 -15.55 1.86
CA TRP A 173 8.52 -14.49 2.22
C TRP A 173 8.95 -14.53 3.69
N ALA A 174 8.00 -14.79 4.59
CA ALA A 174 8.31 -14.93 6.01
C ALA A 174 9.24 -16.12 6.26
N CYS A 175 8.92 -17.31 5.72
CA CYS A 175 9.74 -18.50 5.86
C CYS A 175 11.14 -18.33 5.21
N LEU A 176 11.20 -17.66 4.06
CA LEU A 176 12.46 -17.43 3.35
C LEU A 176 13.42 -16.55 4.18
N ALA A 177 12.91 -15.50 4.81
CA ALA A 177 13.70 -14.62 5.66
C ALA A 177 14.34 -15.39 6.83
N PHE A 178 13.56 -16.23 7.51
CA PHE A 178 14.07 -17.09 8.60
C PHE A 178 15.07 -18.13 8.12
N LYS A 179 14.83 -18.74 6.96
CA LYS A 179 15.73 -19.76 6.41
C LYS A 179 17.07 -19.18 5.96
N LEU A 180 17.06 -17.98 5.39
CA LEU A 180 18.30 -17.33 4.93
C LEU A 180 19.13 -16.77 6.09
N SER A 181 18.53 -16.43 7.23
CA SER A 181 19.25 -16.01 8.43
C SER A 181 19.88 -17.16 9.21
N GLY A 182 19.48 -18.42 8.96
CA GLY A 182 20.02 -19.63 9.58
C GLY A 182 21.10 -20.33 8.74
N GLU A 183 21.60 -21.47 9.29
CA GLU A 183 22.53 -22.34 8.56
C GLU A 183 21.90 -22.90 7.26
N PRO A 184 22.66 -23.04 6.19
CA PRO A 184 24.08 -22.70 5.93
C PRO A 184 24.31 -21.28 5.37
N PHE A 185 23.24 -20.47 5.23
CA PHE A 185 23.30 -19.23 4.43
C PHE A 185 23.80 -18.02 5.21
N TYR A 186 23.51 -17.93 6.53
CA TYR A 186 23.88 -16.79 7.41
C TYR A 186 23.72 -15.40 6.77
N ALA A 187 22.77 -15.23 5.85
CA ALA A 187 22.55 -13.98 5.13
C ALA A 187 22.04 -12.88 6.10
N GLY A 188 22.86 -11.85 6.30
CA GLY A 188 22.54 -10.73 7.18
C GLY A 188 23.39 -10.66 8.46
N ASN A 189 24.39 -11.52 8.61
CA ASN A 189 25.32 -11.53 9.75
C ASN A 189 26.70 -10.91 9.38
N ASN A 190 26.80 -10.10 8.35
CA ASN A 190 27.99 -9.33 8.03
C ASN A 190 27.74 -7.86 8.30
#